data_c77ddbd59bc5898686995bff38b812cc
#
_entry.id   c77ddbd59bc5898686995bff38b812cc
#
_cell.length_a   1.000
_cell.length_b   1.000
_cell.length_c   1.000
_cell.angle_alpha   90.00
_cell.angle_beta   90.00
_cell.angle_gamma   90.00
#
_symmetry.space_group_name_H-M   'P 1'
#
loop_
_entity.id
_entity.type
_entity.pdbx_description
1 polymer ?
#
loop_
_entity_poly.entity_id
_entity_poly.type
_entity_poly.pdbx_seq_one_letter_code
_entity_poly.pdbx_strand_id
1 'polypeptide(L)'
;GLVIGYGLRDTRSAMPGFLVSRQPVASDKIGQVIELLDHQYVDTVHQDELVDEVIEDLLQRLDPHSYYISHRDLRAAQEPLEGSFEGIGVEFAIQEDTVVVIAPVEGGPSEKLGIRAGDRFLSADGKSMAGVGITNQDVMDRLRGPGGSKVVVSILRKGRKPFDVEIERGKIPINSVAAALLTPDNVGYIKLVRFARATHEEFVA
;
A
#
# COMPACT_ATOMS: atom_id res chain seq x y z
N GLY A 1 21.13 -0.21 -28.61
CA GLY A 1 20.84 -1.44 -29.31
C GLY A 1 22.03 -2.38 -29.20
N LEU A 2 21.88 -3.53 -28.52
CA LEU A 2 22.87 -4.59 -28.50
C LEU A 2 22.21 -5.84 -29.02
N VAL A 3 22.67 -6.31 -30.17
CA VAL A 3 22.28 -7.57 -30.77
C VAL A 3 23.24 -8.65 -30.28
N ILE A 4 22.74 -9.66 -29.59
CA ILE A 4 23.51 -10.86 -29.25
C ILE A 4 23.24 -11.90 -30.31
N GLY A 5 24.27 -12.20 -31.09
CA GLY A 5 24.24 -13.25 -32.10
C GLY A 5 24.37 -14.63 -31.46
N TYR A 6 23.52 -15.54 -31.92
CA TYR A 6 23.58 -16.98 -31.71
C TYR A 6 24.66 -17.63 -32.58
N GLY A 7 25.32 -18.59 -31.96
CA GLY A 7 25.89 -19.73 -32.67
C GLY A 7 27.41 -19.71 -32.85
N LEU A 8 28.04 -20.72 -32.25
CA LEU A 8 28.83 -21.67 -33.05
C LEU A 8 29.29 -22.87 -32.20
N ARG A 9 29.10 -23.97 -32.82
CA ARG A 9 29.40 -25.36 -32.46
C ARG A 9 30.89 -25.62 -32.28
N ASP A 10 31.17 -26.49 -31.34
CA ASP A 10 32.29 -27.44 -31.25
C ASP A 10 33.60 -27.17 -31.97
N THR A 11 34.65 -26.89 -31.22
CA THR A 11 35.93 -27.58 -31.42
C THR A 11 36.64 -27.72 -30.06
N ARG A 12 36.88 -28.95 -29.68
CA ARG A 12 37.71 -29.35 -28.54
C ARG A 12 39.12 -28.79 -28.76
N SER A 13 39.50 -27.84 -27.93
CA SER A 13 40.88 -27.52 -27.61
C SER A 13 40.96 -27.30 -26.14
N ALA A 14 41.56 -28.24 -25.43
CA ALA A 14 41.88 -28.13 -24.01
C ALA A 14 42.89 -26.98 -23.86
N MET A 15 42.38 -25.82 -23.43
CA MET A 15 43.23 -24.80 -22.86
C MET A 15 43.40 -25.04 -21.36
N PRO A 16 44.63 -24.91 -20.79
CA PRO A 16 44.83 -25.08 -19.37
C PRO A 16 43.98 -24.04 -18.62
N GLY A 17 43.13 -24.54 -17.71
CA GLY A 17 42.26 -23.72 -16.90
C GLY A 17 43.04 -22.67 -16.14
N PHE A 18 42.91 -21.44 -16.53
CA PHE A 18 43.23 -20.30 -15.68
C PHE A 18 42.13 -20.28 -14.62
N LEU A 19 42.44 -20.86 -13.47
CA LEU A 19 41.65 -20.69 -12.27
C LEU A 19 41.73 -19.21 -11.88
N VAL A 20 40.88 -18.38 -12.50
CA VAL A 20 40.60 -17.07 -11.96
C VAL A 20 39.89 -17.31 -10.65
N SER A 21 40.66 -17.32 -9.56
CA SER A 21 40.11 -17.23 -8.21
C SER A 21 39.35 -15.88 -8.16
N ARG A 22 38.09 -15.86 -8.50
CA ARG A 22 37.22 -14.73 -8.20
C ARG A 22 37.22 -14.60 -6.69
N GLN A 23 37.91 -13.61 -6.16
CA GLN A 23 37.71 -13.24 -4.77
C GLN A 23 36.22 -12.89 -4.63
N PRO A 24 35.52 -13.48 -3.67
CA PRO A 24 34.10 -13.18 -3.48
C PRO A 24 33.96 -11.69 -3.23
N VAL A 25 33.21 -11.01 -4.09
CA VAL A 25 32.84 -9.61 -3.89
C VAL A 25 32.03 -9.55 -2.60
N ALA A 26 32.10 -8.45 -1.86
CA ALA A 26 31.39 -8.33 -0.57
C ALA A 26 29.88 -8.65 -0.67
N SER A 27 29.27 -8.35 -1.81
CA SER A 27 27.88 -8.71 -2.15
C SER A 27 27.64 -10.22 -2.19
N ASP A 28 28.63 -11.02 -2.64
CA ASP A 28 28.49 -12.48 -2.72
C ASP A 28 28.40 -13.12 -1.33
N LYS A 29 28.99 -12.49 -0.30
CA LYS A 29 28.94 -12.99 1.08
C LYS A 29 27.54 -12.91 1.68
N ILE A 30 26.81 -11.82 1.42
CA ILE A 30 25.44 -11.66 1.90
C ILE A 30 24.55 -12.75 1.26
N GLY A 31 24.64 -12.93 -0.06
CA GLY A 31 23.92 -13.99 -0.76
C GLY A 31 24.18 -15.39 -0.20
N GLN A 32 25.48 -15.72 0.05
CA GLN A 32 25.85 -17.01 0.64
C GLN A 32 25.30 -17.21 2.06
N VAL A 33 25.25 -16.15 2.87
CA VAL A 33 24.67 -16.24 4.22
C VAL A 33 23.16 -16.48 4.14
N ILE A 34 22.45 -15.79 3.25
CA ILE A 34 21.02 -15.98 3.04
C ILE A 34 20.73 -17.42 2.57
N GLU A 35 21.51 -17.92 1.59
CA GLU A 35 21.39 -19.30 1.11
C GLU A 35 21.68 -20.34 2.21
N LEU A 36 22.67 -20.08 3.06
CA LEU A 36 22.99 -20.95 4.20
C LEU A 36 21.85 -20.97 5.23
N LEU A 37 21.26 -19.81 5.52
CA LEU A 37 20.10 -19.71 6.44
C LEU A 37 18.90 -20.48 5.90
N ASP A 38 18.61 -20.35 4.62
CA ASP A 38 17.49 -21.06 3.98
C ASP A 38 17.63 -22.60 4.08
N HIS A 39 18.89 -23.12 3.97
CA HIS A 39 19.12 -24.55 3.94
C HIS A 39 19.45 -25.19 5.29
N GLN A 40 19.96 -24.44 6.24
CA GLN A 40 20.51 -25.00 7.49
C GLN A 40 19.92 -24.42 8.77
N TYR A 41 19.07 -23.39 8.69
CA TYR A 41 18.44 -22.83 9.88
C TYR A 41 17.30 -23.74 10.34
N VAL A 42 17.09 -23.82 11.66
CA VAL A 42 16.14 -24.76 12.28
C VAL A 42 14.69 -24.35 12.02
N ASP A 43 14.42 -23.02 11.98
CA ASP A 43 13.09 -22.46 11.74
C ASP A 43 12.96 -22.02 10.29
N THR A 44 11.71 -21.96 9.81
CA THR A 44 11.42 -21.47 8.45
C THR A 44 11.74 -19.98 8.35
N VAL A 45 12.66 -19.61 7.47
CA VAL A 45 13.03 -18.22 7.20
C VAL A 45 12.31 -17.74 5.94
N HIS A 46 11.64 -16.61 6.03
CA HIS A 46 11.08 -15.94 4.87
C HIS A 46 12.15 -15.06 4.22
N GLN A 47 12.80 -15.57 3.17
CA GLN A 47 13.95 -14.92 2.52
C GLN A 47 13.65 -13.47 2.11
N ASP A 48 12.48 -13.23 1.51
CA ASP A 48 12.10 -11.89 1.03
C ASP A 48 12.04 -10.87 2.18
N GLU A 49 11.48 -11.26 3.34
CA GLU A 49 11.39 -10.41 4.53
C GLU A 49 12.77 -10.13 5.12
N LEU A 50 13.60 -11.17 5.22
CA LEU A 50 14.96 -11.03 5.72
C LEU A 50 15.81 -10.11 4.82
N VAL A 51 15.66 -10.23 3.50
CA VAL A 51 16.38 -9.37 2.54
C VAL A 51 15.93 -7.92 2.66
N ASP A 52 14.61 -7.68 2.78
CA ASP A 52 14.05 -6.34 2.96
C ASP A 52 14.61 -5.69 4.24
N GLU A 53 14.61 -6.41 5.38
CA GLU A 53 15.18 -5.93 6.65
C GLU A 53 16.67 -5.60 6.54
N VAL A 54 17.46 -6.46 5.89
CA VAL A 54 18.90 -6.22 5.70
C VAL A 54 19.16 -4.98 4.84
N ILE A 55 18.35 -4.74 3.81
CA ILE A 55 18.46 -3.55 2.97
C ILE A 55 18.12 -2.30 3.78
N GLU A 56 17.04 -2.33 4.60
CA GLU A 56 16.67 -1.22 5.48
C GLU A 56 17.81 -0.88 6.46
N ASP A 57 18.35 -1.88 7.15
CA ASP A 57 19.46 -1.71 8.09
C ASP A 57 20.70 -1.12 7.42
N LEU A 58 20.99 -1.53 6.19
CA LEU A 58 22.11 -1.01 5.41
C LEU A 58 21.92 0.47 5.10
N LEU A 59 20.72 0.85 4.64
CA LEU A 59 20.42 2.22 4.23
C LEU A 59 20.35 3.18 5.42
N GLN A 60 19.83 2.74 6.57
CA GLN A 60 19.81 3.53 7.81
C GLN A 60 21.20 3.96 8.28
N ARG A 61 22.26 3.24 7.88
CA ARG A 61 23.65 3.60 8.19
C ARG A 61 24.26 4.66 7.28
N LEU A 62 23.57 5.02 6.19
CA LEU A 62 24.06 6.01 5.23
C LEU A 62 23.64 7.42 5.66
N ASP A 63 22.39 7.79 5.41
CA ASP A 63 21.89 9.13 5.73
C ASP A 63 20.36 9.06 5.98
N PRO A 64 19.76 10.07 6.65
CA PRO A 64 18.34 10.08 6.99
C PRO A 64 17.39 10.15 5.79
N HIS A 65 17.91 10.41 4.58
CA HIS A 65 17.10 10.54 3.37
C HIS A 65 17.12 9.27 2.52
N SER A 66 18.02 8.32 2.87
CA SER A 66 18.10 7.03 2.20
C SER A 66 17.20 6.02 2.91
N TYR A 67 16.15 5.56 2.23
CA TYR A 67 15.23 4.55 2.76
C TYR A 67 14.84 3.56 1.66
N TYR A 68 14.51 2.36 2.07
CA TYR A 68 14.01 1.31 1.20
C TYR A 68 12.50 1.28 1.24
N ILE A 69 11.89 1.11 0.09
CA ILE A 69 10.46 0.82 -0.02
C ILE A 69 10.34 -0.57 -0.61
N SER A 70 9.85 -1.51 0.17
CA SER A 70 9.64 -2.88 -0.29
C SER A 70 8.65 -2.91 -1.46
N HIS A 71 8.71 -3.96 -2.27
CA HIS A 71 7.73 -4.13 -3.36
C HIS A 71 6.29 -4.19 -2.82
N ARG A 72 6.10 -4.66 -1.58
CA ARG A 72 4.79 -4.72 -0.90
C ARG A 72 4.29 -3.31 -0.56
N ASP A 73 5.19 -2.44 -0.12
CA ASP A 73 4.85 -1.09 0.35
C ASP A 73 4.87 -0.04 -0.76
N LEU A 74 5.44 -0.38 -1.92
CA LEU A 74 5.59 0.55 -3.04
C LEU A 74 4.26 1.17 -3.46
N ARG A 75 3.18 0.38 -3.51
CA ARG A 75 1.85 0.87 -3.85
C ARG A 75 1.36 1.88 -2.81
N ALA A 76 1.46 1.55 -1.52
CA ALA A 76 1.06 2.45 -0.43
C ALA A 76 1.87 3.75 -0.42
N ALA A 77 3.16 3.67 -0.74
CA ALA A 77 4.03 4.84 -0.85
C ALA A 77 3.69 5.73 -2.06
N GLN A 78 3.16 5.16 -3.15
CA GLN A 78 2.78 5.90 -4.36
C GLN A 78 1.35 6.48 -4.28
N GLU A 79 0.43 5.88 -3.54
CA GLU A 79 -0.96 6.34 -3.40
C GLU A 79 -1.11 7.85 -3.11
N PRO A 80 -0.37 8.44 -2.15
CA PRO A 80 -0.48 9.88 -1.88
C PRO A 80 -0.10 10.76 -3.06
N LEU A 81 0.81 10.29 -3.92
CA LEU A 81 1.26 11.01 -5.12
C LEU A 81 0.28 10.85 -6.28
N GLU A 82 -0.41 9.72 -6.37
CA GLU A 82 -1.41 9.45 -7.41
C GLU A 82 -2.71 10.21 -7.19
N GLY A 83 -2.95 10.73 -5.97
CA GLY A 83 -4.17 11.44 -5.61
C GLY A 83 -5.41 10.55 -5.53
N SER A 84 -5.22 9.24 -5.37
CA SER A 84 -6.33 8.29 -5.20
C SER A 84 -5.83 6.97 -4.63
N PHE A 85 -6.71 6.23 -3.96
CA PHE A 85 -6.48 4.86 -3.52
C PHE A 85 -7.69 3.98 -3.87
N GLU A 86 -7.53 2.67 -3.73
CA GLU A 86 -8.60 1.72 -4.00
C GLU A 86 -9.18 1.16 -2.69
N GLY A 87 -10.50 1.20 -2.55
CA GLY A 87 -11.19 0.75 -1.34
C GLY A 87 -12.67 1.05 -1.35
N ILE A 88 -13.29 1.07 -0.16
CA ILE A 88 -14.72 1.31 -0.01
C ILE A 88 -15.09 2.80 0.11
N GLY A 89 -14.13 3.69 0.38
CA GLY A 89 -14.36 5.15 0.47
C GLY A 89 -15.11 5.57 1.73
N VAL A 90 -14.46 5.41 2.90
CA VAL A 90 -14.96 5.92 4.18
C VAL A 90 -13.83 6.58 4.96
N GLU A 91 -14.16 7.67 5.63
CA GLU A 91 -13.37 8.21 6.74
C GLU A 91 -13.87 7.54 8.03
N PHE A 92 -12.97 7.05 8.85
CA PHE A 92 -13.32 6.33 10.06
C PHE A 92 -12.46 6.74 11.25
N ALA A 93 -12.95 6.43 12.44
CA ALA A 93 -12.15 6.45 13.66
C ALA A 93 -12.43 5.17 14.46
N ILE A 94 -11.46 4.75 15.26
CA ILE A 94 -11.66 3.66 16.21
C ILE A 94 -12.12 4.26 17.54
N GLN A 95 -13.32 3.90 17.99
CA GLN A 95 -13.92 4.33 19.24
C GLN A 95 -14.39 3.10 20.01
N GLU A 96 -13.97 2.96 21.28
CA GLU A 96 -14.32 1.83 22.13
C GLU A 96 -14.09 0.48 21.40
N ASP A 97 -12.87 0.34 20.85
CA ASP A 97 -12.46 -0.85 20.08
C ASP A 97 -13.45 -1.25 18.96
N THR A 98 -14.03 -0.26 18.31
CA THR A 98 -14.97 -0.46 17.19
C THR A 98 -14.73 0.60 16.13
N VAL A 99 -14.78 0.20 14.86
CA VAL A 99 -14.65 1.13 13.73
C VAL A 99 -15.95 1.91 13.56
N VAL A 100 -15.86 3.23 13.66
CA VAL A 100 -17.00 4.15 13.48
C VAL A 100 -16.78 5.00 12.23
N VAL A 101 -17.75 5.03 11.34
CA VAL A 101 -17.73 5.89 10.16
C VAL A 101 -17.91 7.35 10.57
N ILE A 102 -16.94 8.19 10.23
CA ILE A 102 -17.02 9.65 10.38
C ILE A 102 -17.79 10.24 9.21
N ALA A 103 -17.41 9.87 7.99
CA ALA A 103 -18.11 10.25 6.77
C ALA A 103 -17.81 9.27 5.63
N PRO A 104 -18.75 8.98 4.74
CA PRO A 104 -18.43 8.37 3.45
C PRO A 104 -17.73 9.42 2.57
N VAL A 105 -16.81 8.96 1.71
CA VAL A 105 -16.16 9.84 0.72
C VAL A 105 -17.15 10.14 -0.40
N GLU A 106 -17.27 11.40 -0.77
CA GLU A 106 -18.16 11.87 -1.82
C GLU A 106 -17.89 11.17 -3.17
N GLY A 107 -18.94 10.69 -3.83
CA GLY A 107 -18.85 9.91 -5.06
C GLY A 107 -18.34 8.49 -4.88
N GLY A 108 -17.92 8.10 -3.67
CA GLY A 108 -17.37 6.79 -3.35
C GLY A 108 -18.39 5.66 -3.30
N PRO A 109 -17.92 4.39 -3.29
CA PRO A 109 -18.79 3.22 -3.21
C PRO A 109 -19.70 3.21 -1.98
N SER A 110 -19.15 3.57 -0.82
CA SER A 110 -19.89 3.57 0.46
C SER A 110 -21.03 4.58 0.48
N GLU A 111 -20.84 5.76 -0.10
CA GLU A 111 -21.88 6.77 -0.19
C GLU A 111 -23.05 6.29 -1.05
N LYS A 112 -22.75 5.68 -2.21
CA LYS A 112 -23.77 5.14 -3.14
C LYS A 112 -24.64 4.06 -2.52
N LEU A 113 -24.08 3.30 -1.57
CA LEU A 113 -24.80 2.26 -0.83
C LEU A 113 -25.47 2.78 0.44
N GLY A 114 -25.40 4.09 0.70
CA GLY A 114 -26.09 4.73 1.81
C GLY A 114 -25.46 4.46 3.17
N ILE A 115 -24.14 4.22 3.23
CA ILE A 115 -23.37 4.24 4.46
C ILE A 115 -23.35 5.70 4.98
N ARG A 116 -23.41 5.88 6.30
CA ARG A 116 -23.60 7.20 6.93
C ARG A 116 -22.65 7.39 8.10
N ALA A 117 -22.41 8.65 8.43
CA ALA A 117 -21.76 9.01 9.68
C ALA A 117 -22.45 8.37 10.88
N GLY A 118 -21.65 7.82 11.80
CA GLY A 118 -22.12 7.11 13.00
C GLY A 118 -22.44 5.62 12.77
N ASP A 119 -22.34 5.08 11.56
CA ASP A 119 -22.37 3.64 11.35
C ASP A 119 -21.17 2.98 12.01
N ARG A 120 -21.38 1.84 12.65
CA ARG A 120 -20.30 1.05 13.28
C ARG A 120 -20.09 -0.22 12.46
N PHE A 121 -18.86 -0.49 12.08
CA PHE A 121 -18.49 -1.71 11.37
C PHE A 121 -18.17 -2.81 12.38
N LEU A 122 -18.95 -3.88 12.35
CA LEU A 122 -18.80 -5.02 13.24
C LEU A 122 -17.85 -6.08 12.68
N SER A 123 -17.90 -6.30 11.38
CA SER A 123 -17.03 -7.25 10.68
C SER A 123 -16.87 -6.89 9.21
N ALA A 124 -15.77 -7.37 8.60
CA ALA A 124 -15.53 -7.36 7.17
C ALA A 124 -15.16 -8.77 6.72
N ASP A 125 -15.87 -9.30 5.72
CA ASP A 125 -15.75 -10.69 5.24
C ASP A 125 -15.75 -11.72 6.37
N GLY A 126 -16.63 -11.53 7.36
CA GLY A 126 -16.78 -12.38 8.54
C GLY A 126 -15.70 -12.21 9.61
N LYS A 127 -14.64 -11.40 9.39
CA LYS A 127 -13.62 -11.10 10.39
C LYS A 127 -14.08 -9.94 11.27
N SER A 128 -14.09 -10.12 12.61
CA SER A 128 -14.54 -9.10 13.55
C SER A 128 -13.71 -7.81 13.46
N MET A 129 -14.39 -6.66 13.47
CA MET A 129 -13.80 -5.31 13.51
C MET A 129 -14.20 -4.56 14.79
N ALA A 130 -14.75 -5.27 15.77
CA ALA A 130 -15.17 -4.72 17.05
C ALA A 130 -14.79 -5.67 18.18
N GLY A 131 -14.26 -5.15 19.29
CA GLY A 131 -13.90 -5.92 20.48
C GLY A 131 -12.67 -6.82 20.31
N VAL A 132 -11.74 -6.49 19.41
CA VAL A 132 -10.59 -7.34 19.06
C VAL A 132 -9.23 -6.61 19.11
N GLY A 133 -9.19 -5.40 19.69
CA GLY A 133 -7.99 -4.57 19.71
C GLY A 133 -7.57 -4.09 18.32
N ILE A 134 -8.55 -3.78 17.47
CA ILE A 134 -8.33 -3.45 16.06
C ILE A 134 -7.47 -2.19 15.90
N THR A 135 -6.51 -2.23 14.98
CA THR A 135 -5.67 -1.08 14.64
C THR A 135 -6.13 -0.41 13.34
N ASN A 136 -5.67 0.83 13.09
CA ASN A 136 -5.93 1.51 11.82
C ASN A 136 -5.42 0.71 10.62
N GLN A 137 -4.28 0.03 10.77
CA GLN A 137 -3.71 -0.80 9.71
C GLN A 137 -4.63 -1.99 9.41
N ASP A 138 -5.10 -2.70 10.46
CA ASP A 138 -6.03 -3.81 10.29
C ASP A 138 -7.32 -3.40 9.56
N VAL A 139 -7.82 -2.20 9.86
CA VAL A 139 -9.01 -1.65 9.17
C VAL A 139 -8.71 -1.39 7.70
N MET A 140 -7.57 -0.76 7.40
CA MET A 140 -7.16 -0.48 6.02
C MET A 140 -6.97 -1.78 5.24
N ASP A 141 -6.29 -2.78 5.79
CA ASP A 141 -6.03 -4.07 5.13
C ASP A 141 -7.33 -4.84 4.80
N ARG A 142 -8.38 -4.65 5.60
CA ARG A 142 -9.68 -5.31 5.37
C ARG A 142 -10.59 -4.56 4.40
N LEU A 143 -10.55 -3.23 4.43
CA LEU A 143 -11.47 -2.39 3.65
C LEU A 143 -10.90 -1.95 2.30
N ARG A 144 -9.57 -1.85 2.17
CA ARG A 144 -8.89 -1.61 0.90
C ARG A 144 -8.78 -2.89 0.09
N GLY A 145 -8.43 -2.76 -1.17
CA GLY A 145 -8.19 -3.87 -2.08
C GLY A 145 -8.42 -3.46 -3.52
N PRO A 146 -8.11 -4.35 -4.48
CA PRO A 146 -8.22 -4.04 -5.90
C PRO A 146 -9.61 -3.55 -6.30
N GLY A 147 -9.65 -2.50 -7.12
CA GLY A 147 -10.91 -2.00 -7.69
C GLY A 147 -11.71 -3.12 -8.37
N GLY A 148 -13.04 -3.12 -8.20
CA GLY A 148 -13.94 -4.17 -8.66
C GLY A 148 -14.02 -5.40 -7.74
N SER A 149 -13.11 -5.57 -6.77
CA SER A 149 -13.28 -6.61 -5.76
C SER A 149 -14.37 -6.24 -4.76
N LYS A 150 -14.98 -7.24 -4.14
CA LYS A 150 -16.10 -7.04 -3.20
C LYS A 150 -15.65 -7.33 -1.78
N VAL A 151 -16.30 -6.65 -0.83
CA VAL A 151 -16.20 -6.92 0.61
C VAL A 151 -17.58 -6.84 1.23
N VAL A 152 -17.90 -7.77 2.10
CA VAL A 152 -19.16 -7.77 2.86
C VAL A 152 -18.87 -7.18 4.24
N VAL A 153 -19.50 -6.04 4.55
CA VAL A 153 -19.33 -5.34 5.82
C VAL A 153 -20.62 -5.44 6.63
N SER A 154 -20.53 -5.98 7.86
CA SER A 154 -21.64 -5.99 8.80
C SER A 154 -21.67 -4.66 9.56
N ILE A 155 -22.80 -3.98 9.51
CA ILE A 155 -22.98 -2.61 10.00
C ILE A 155 -24.02 -2.57 11.12
N LEU A 156 -23.66 -1.91 12.22
CA LEU A 156 -24.60 -1.52 13.27
C LEU A 156 -24.92 -0.04 13.16
N ARG A 157 -26.14 0.28 12.89
CA ARG A 157 -26.69 1.65 12.84
C ARG A 157 -27.63 1.90 14.02
N LYS A 158 -27.52 3.05 14.65
CA LYS A 158 -28.39 3.41 15.77
C LYS A 158 -29.86 3.23 15.43
N GLY A 159 -30.58 2.48 16.25
CA GLY A 159 -32.01 2.20 16.08
C GLY A 159 -32.32 1.09 15.06
N ARG A 160 -31.34 0.33 14.59
CA ARG A 160 -31.54 -0.82 13.69
C ARG A 160 -30.81 -2.06 14.21
N LYS A 161 -31.27 -3.22 13.80
CA LYS A 161 -30.49 -4.47 13.96
C LYS A 161 -29.29 -4.43 13.00
N PRO A 162 -28.18 -5.12 13.33
CA PRO A 162 -27.08 -5.29 12.40
C PRO A 162 -27.56 -5.79 11.04
N PHE A 163 -26.95 -5.29 9.97
CA PHE A 163 -27.23 -5.68 8.60
C PHE A 163 -25.93 -5.68 7.79
N ASP A 164 -25.90 -6.53 6.77
CA ASP A 164 -24.74 -6.68 5.89
C ASP A 164 -24.91 -5.83 4.63
N VAL A 165 -23.80 -5.26 4.17
CA VAL A 165 -23.72 -4.51 2.91
C VAL A 165 -22.54 -5.06 2.11
N GLU A 166 -22.82 -5.55 0.91
CA GLU A 166 -21.78 -5.90 -0.06
C GLU A 166 -21.32 -4.62 -0.77
N ILE A 167 -20.04 -4.31 -0.67
CA ILE A 167 -19.43 -3.10 -1.21
C ILE A 167 -18.42 -3.51 -2.27
N GLU A 168 -18.61 -3.06 -3.49
CA GLU A 168 -17.58 -3.17 -4.53
C GLU A 168 -16.55 -2.07 -4.34
N ARG A 169 -15.28 -2.46 -4.17
CA ARG A 169 -14.19 -1.51 -4.01
C ARG A 169 -13.98 -0.71 -5.29
N GLY A 170 -13.72 0.55 -5.15
CA GLY A 170 -13.52 1.47 -6.27
C GLY A 170 -12.37 2.43 -6.03
N LYS A 171 -12.08 3.22 -7.03
CA LYS A 171 -11.09 4.29 -6.94
C LYS A 171 -11.67 5.45 -6.12
N ILE A 172 -10.99 5.80 -5.05
CA ILE A 172 -11.39 6.85 -4.11
C ILE A 172 -10.48 8.06 -4.35
N PRO A 173 -11.02 9.20 -4.81
CA PRO A 173 -10.22 10.39 -5.03
C PRO A 173 -9.73 10.98 -3.70
N ILE A 174 -8.52 11.48 -3.72
CA ILE A 174 -7.94 12.23 -2.61
C ILE A 174 -7.72 13.65 -3.11
N ASN A 175 -8.66 14.54 -2.88
CA ASN A 175 -8.62 15.88 -3.39
C ASN A 175 -7.45 16.68 -2.81
N SER A 176 -6.77 17.41 -3.65
CA SER A 176 -5.70 18.35 -3.30
C SER A 176 -6.28 19.71 -2.89
N VAL A 177 -7.37 20.12 -3.54
CA VAL A 177 -8.10 21.36 -3.25
C VAL A 177 -9.18 21.10 -2.21
N ALA A 178 -9.01 21.64 -1.01
CA ALA A 178 -9.99 21.51 0.08
C ALA A 178 -11.08 22.60 0.02
N ALA A 179 -10.79 23.75 -0.55
CA ALA A 179 -11.75 24.82 -0.73
C ALA A 179 -11.30 25.75 -1.86
N ALA A 180 -12.26 26.21 -2.65
CA ALA A 180 -12.11 27.30 -3.60
C ALA A 180 -13.30 28.23 -3.45
N LEU A 181 -13.07 29.52 -3.24
CA LEU A 181 -14.13 30.49 -3.05
C LEU A 181 -13.69 31.89 -3.54
N LEU A 182 -14.64 32.66 -3.96
CA LEU A 182 -14.46 34.08 -4.28
C LEU A 182 -15.07 34.90 -3.15
N THR A 183 -14.28 35.79 -2.56
CA THR A 183 -14.76 36.68 -1.52
C THR A 183 -15.65 37.82 -2.11
N PRO A 184 -16.47 38.51 -1.29
CA PRO A 184 -17.25 39.65 -1.76
C PRO A 184 -16.41 40.78 -2.39
N ASP A 185 -15.15 40.89 -2.02
CA ASP A 185 -14.19 41.88 -2.52
C ASP A 185 -13.48 41.43 -3.81
N ASN A 186 -13.98 40.40 -4.49
CA ASN A 186 -13.39 39.79 -5.69
C ASN A 186 -11.98 39.23 -5.50
N VAL A 187 -11.65 38.73 -4.28
CA VAL A 187 -10.41 38.03 -4.03
C VAL A 187 -10.67 36.53 -4.07
N GLY A 188 -9.96 35.79 -4.93
CA GLY A 188 -9.99 34.33 -4.99
C GLY A 188 -9.21 33.74 -3.84
N TYR A 189 -9.81 32.78 -3.13
CA TYR A 189 -9.14 31.99 -2.10
C TYR A 189 -9.18 30.51 -2.48
N ILE A 190 -8.01 29.86 -2.55
CA ILE A 190 -7.89 28.42 -2.80
C ILE A 190 -7.04 27.80 -1.68
N LYS A 191 -7.58 26.77 -1.04
CA LYS A 191 -6.86 26.01 0.00
C LYS A 191 -6.40 24.67 -0.56
N LEU A 192 -5.08 24.52 -0.71
CA LEU A 192 -4.45 23.26 -1.02
C LEU A 192 -4.07 22.55 0.29
N VAL A 193 -4.36 21.26 0.39
CA VAL A 193 -4.02 20.41 1.54
C VAL A 193 -2.90 19.42 1.23
N ARG A 194 -2.62 19.23 -0.07
CA ARG A 194 -1.53 18.39 -0.56
C ARG A 194 -1.18 18.72 -2.00
N PHE A 195 -0.08 18.13 -2.47
CA PHE A 195 0.32 18.13 -3.86
C PHE A 195 0.33 16.69 -4.38
N ALA A 196 -0.46 16.41 -5.41
CA ALA A 196 -0.57 15.13 -6.09
C ALA A 196 -0.62 15.35 -7.59
N ARG A 197 -0.64 14.28 -8.38
CA ARG A 197 -0.72 14.39 -9.86
C ARG A 197 -1.97 15.15 -10.33
N ALA A 198 -3.09 14.99 -9.63
CA ALA A 198 -4.36 15.67 -9.96
C ALA A 198 -4.41 17.13 -9.50
N THR A 199 -3.45 17.63 -8.71
CA THR A 199 -3.51 18.99 -8.11
C THR A 199 -3.66 20.09 -9.15
N HIS A 200 -2.97 19.97 -10.28
CA HIS A 200 -3.07 20.98 -11.34
C HIS A 200 -4.47 21.01 -11.95
N GLU A 201 -5.04 19.85 -12.26
CA GLU A 201 -6.38 19.75 -12.86
C GLU A 201 -7.44 20.27 -11.88
N GLU A 202 -7.34 19.91 -10.61
CA GLU A 202 -8.24 20.40 -9.55
C GLU A 202 -8.11 21.92 -9.31
N PHE A 203 -6.92 22.48 -9.51
CA PHE A 203 -6.66 23.90 -9.29
C PHE A 203 -7.23 24.77 -10.39
N VAL A 204 -7.30 24.29 -11.63
CA VAL A 204 -7.77 25.04 -12.80
C VAL A 204 -9.24 24.79 -13.15
N ALA A 205 -9.89 23.84 -12.46
CA ALA A 205 -11.30 23.51 -12.65
C ALA A 205 -12.23 24.51 -11.97
#